data_b09f7a2f7d60a628fdeaabb99507ecfa
#
_entry.id   b09f7a2f7d60a628fdeaabb99507ecfa
#
_cell.length_a   1.000
_cell.length_b   1.000
_cell.length_c   1.000
_cell.angle_alpha   90.00
_cell.angle_beta   90.00
_cell.angle_gamma   90.00
#
_symmetry.space_group_name_H-M   'P 1'
#
loop_
_entity.id
_entity.type
_entity.pdbx_description
1 polymer ?
#
loop_
_entity_poly.entity_id
_entity_poly.type
_entity_poly.pdbx_seq_one_letter_code
_entity_poly.pdbx_strand_id
1 'polypeptide(L)'
;AKVELGGLVYSVSMKNNGYPSVMGMVQQIAGSNATKIAEDVKAELERQAQSFPPGVEYKINYDVTEFLFASIEEVIFTLVITLLLVFLVVYVFLQDFRSTLIPMIAVPVALIGTFLFLWIFGFSINLRVLSALLLAIAIVVDDAIVVVEAVHAKLDQGYKSALTASIDAMNEISGAIISITLVMSAVFVPVS
;
A
#
# COMPACT_ATOMS: atom_id res chain seq x y z
N ALA A 1 42.53 0.35 -20.16
CA ALA A 1 42.08 0.41 -18.77
C ALA A 1 42.96 -0.59 -17.99
N LYS A 2 43.56 -0.16 -16.89
CA LYS A 2 44.36 -1.01 -16.01
C LYS A 2 43.45 -1.52 -14.92
N VAL A 3 43.30 -2.82 -14.79
CA VAL A 3 42.53 -3.46 -13.72
C VAL A 3 43.52 -3.94 -12.67
N GLU A 4 43.45 -3.36 -11.49
CA GLU A 4 44.30 -3.74 -10.36
C GLU A 4 43.44 -4.27 -9.22
N LEU A 5 43.91 -5.33 -8.57
CA LEU A 5 43.29 -5.83 -7.35
C LEU A 5 43.81 -4.98 -6.18
N GLY A 6 42.94 -4.17 -5.59
CA GLY A 6 43.33 -3.28 -4.49
C GLY A 6 42.12 -2.60 -3.86
N GLY A 7 42.33 -2.00 -2.71
CA GLY A 7 41.26 -1.19 -2.05
C GLY A 7 41.12 0.17 -2.74
N LEU A 8 39.89 0.63 -2.88
CA LEU A 8 39.57 1.96 -3.39
C LEU A 8 40.15 3.06 -2.46
N VAL A 9 40.24 2.77 -1.16
CA VAL A 9 40.81 3.62 -0.12
C VAL A 9 41.49 2.73 0.92
N TYR A 10 42.76 2.94 1.17
CA TYR A 10 43.53 2.15 2.15
C TYR A 10 43.46 2.69 3.58
N SER A 11 42.86 3.88 3.78
CA SER A 11 42.70 4.51 5.10
C SER A 11 41.48 4.02 5.90
N VAL A 12 40.64 3.17 5.29
CA VAL A 12 39.42 2.65 5.93
C VAL A 12 39.54 1.15 6.11
N SER A 13 39.52 0.66 7.36
CA SER A 13 39.35 -0.74 7.65
C SER A 13 37.96 -1.03 8.13
N MET A 14 37.28 -1.99 7.52
CA MET A 14 35.93 -2.42 7.92
C MET A 14 36.00 -3.66 8.78
N LYS A 15 35.13 -3.71 9.79
CA LYS A 15 34.95 -4.88 10.64
C LYS A 15 33.47 -5.16 10.78
N ASN A 16 33.09 -6.43 10.70
CA ASN A 16 31.76 -6.92 11.03
C ASN A 16 31.85 -7.82 12.26
N ASN A 17 31.17 -7.47 13.35
CA ASN A 17 31.26 -8.17 14.63
C ASN A 17 32.71 -8.43 15.13
N GLY A 18 33.62 -7.48 14.88
CA GLY A 18 35.02 -7.57 15.28
C GLY A 18 35.93 -8.27 14.29
N TYR A 19 35.42 -8.97 13.27
CA TYR A 19 36.21 -9.63 12.24
C TYR A 19 36.49 -8.69 11.05
N PRO A 20 37.67 -8.77 10.42
CA PRO A 20 37.94 -8.01 9.19
C PRO A 20 36.90 -8.32 8.14
N SER A 21 36.39 -7.30 7.49
CA SER A 21 35.31 -7.45 6.49
C SER A 21 35.50 -6.52 5.31
N VAL A 22 34.88 -6.88 4.19
CA VAL A 22 34.72 -6.04 3.00
C VAL A 22 33.24 -5.83 2.77
N MET A 23 32.84 -4.62 2.49
CA MET A 23 31.43 -4.30 2.19
C MET A 23 31.26 -4.08 0.69
N GLY A 24 30.33 -4.84 0.10
CA GLY A 24 29.80 -4.58 -1.22
C GLY A 24 28.46 -3.86 -1.12
N MET A 25 28.23 -2.87 -1.96
CA MET A 25 26.96 -2.20 -2.09
C MET A 25 26.43 -2.38 -3.50
N VAL A 26 25.23 -2.93 -3.61
CA VAL A 26 24.51 -3.03 -4.87
C VAL A 26 23.42 -1.96 -4.90
N GLN A 27 23.46 -1.12 -5.94
CA GLN A 27 22.48 -0.06 -6.13
C GLN A 27 21.67 -0.32 -7.39
N GLN A 28 20.37 -0.13 -7.30
CA GLN A 28 19.49 -0.23 -8.46
C GLN A 28 19.65 0.99 -9.39
N ILE A 29 19.55 0.75 -10.69
CA ILE A 29 19.45 1.81 -11.69
C ILE A 29 17.99 2.30 -11.77
N ALA A 30 17.79 3.58 -12.03
CA ALA A 30 16.44 4.13 -12.17
C ALA A 30 15.61 3.33 -13.21
N GLY A 31 14.38 2.98 -12.83
CA GLY A 31 13.47 2.18 -13.66
C GLY A 31 13.65 0.65 -13.57
N SER A 32 14.62 0.16 -12.80
CA SER A 32 14.79 -1.28 -12.54
C SER A 32 13.88 -1.77 -11.41
N ASN A 33 13.62 -3.07 -11.37
CA ASN A 33 12.82 -3.71 -10.34
C ASN A 33 13.70 -4.11 -9.14
N ALA A 34 13.50 -3.42 -8.00
CA ALA A 34 14.29 -3.63 -6.79
C ALA A 34 14.17 -5.06 -6.22
N THR A 35 12.97 -5.64 -6.23
CA THR A 35 12.72 -6.98 -5.69
C THR A 35 13.42 -8.03 -6.51
N LYS A 36 13.33 -7.95 -7.83
CA LYS A 36 14.03 -8.86 -8.74
C LYS A 36 15.56 -8.77 -8.59
N ILE A 37 16.10 -7.56 -8.49
CA ILE A 37 17.52 -7.35 -8.27
C ILE A 37 17.97 -7.99 -6.95
N ALA A 38 17.20 -7.81 -5.87
CA ALA A 38 17.54 -8.42 -4.58
C ALA A 38 17.52 -9.94 -4.63
N GLU A 39 16.54 -10.55 -5.32
CA GLU A 39 16.48 -12.00 -5.55
C GLU A 39 17.68 -12.50 -6.36
N ASP A 40 17.97 -11.84 -7.48
CA ASP A 40 19.09 -12.19 -8.36
C ASP A 40 20.45 -12.09 -7.62
N VAL A 41 20.62 -11.04 -6.80
CA VAL A 41 21.85 -10.83 -5.98
C VAL A 41 21.96 -11.90 -4.89
N LYS A 42 20.86 -12.23 -4.20
CA LYS A 42 20.86 -13.30 -3.18
C LYS A 42 21.23 -14.65 -3.80
N ALA A 43 20.60 -15.00 -4.92
CA ALA A 43 20.89 -16.24 -5.65
C ALA A 43 22.35 -16.30 -6.13
N GLU A 44 22.89 -15.17 -6.63
CA GLU A 44 24.29 -15.11 -7.06
C GLU A 44 25.26 -15.23 -5.88
N LEU A 45 24.97 -14.58 -4.75
CA LEU A 45 25.77 -14.71 -3.52
C LEU A 45 25.79 -16.14 -3.00
N GLU A 46 24.66 -16.83 -2.99
CA GLU A 46 24.59 -18.25 -2.60
C GLU A 46 25.43 -19.13 -3.53
N ARG A 47 25.40 -18.87 -4.83
CA ARG A 47 26.21 -19.59 -5.83
C ARG A 47 27.71 -19.33 -5.61
N GLN A 48 28.10 -18.09 -5.39
CA GLN A 48 29.49 -17.70 -5.22
C GLN A 48 30.06 -18.16 -3.85
N ALA A 49 29.22 -18.22 -2.82
CA ALA A 49 29.60 -18.66 -1.49
C ALA A 49 30.23 -20.08 -1.47
N GLN A 50 29.80 -20.92 -2.42
CA GLN A 50 30.35 -22.28 -2.56
C GLN A 50 31.82 -22.27 -2.98
N SER A 51 32.31 -21.18 -3.57
CA SER A 51 33.70 -21.01 -4.03
C SER A 51 34.54 -20.12 -3.11
N PHE A 52 34.02 -19.69 -1.96
CA PHE A 52 34.76 -18.86 -1.04
C PHE A 52 35.87 -19.64 -0.33
N PRO A 53 36.99 -19.00 -0.05
CA PRO A 53 38.06 -19.62 0.74
C PRO A 53 37.56 -20.00 2.14
N PRO A 54 38.17 -21.03 2.77
CA PRO A 54 37.81 -21.42 4.13
C PRO A 54 37.91 -20.25 5.12
N GLY A 55 36.84 -20.00 5.90
CA GLY A 55 36.78 -18.92 6.88
C GLY A 55 36.26 -17.60 6.34
N VAL A 56 35.83 -17.54 5.08
CA VAL A 56 35.13 -16.39 4.48
C VAL A 56 33.65 -16.69 4.39
N GLU A 57 32.84 -15.83 5.01
CA GLU A 57 31.38 -15.89 4.98
C GLU A 57 30.83 -14.55 4.50
N TYR A 58 29.67 -14.57 3.85
CA TYR A 58 28.93 -13.34 3.53
C TYR A 58 27.76 -13.14 4.48
N LYS A 59 27.43 -11.88 4.72
CA LYS A 59 26.24 -11.48 5.46
C LYS A 59 25.58 -10.28 4.78
N ILE A 60 24.30 -10.38 4.53
CA ILE A 60 23.50 -9.25 4.06
C ILE A 60 23.14 -8.44 5.30
N ASN A 61 23.70 -7.24 5.42
CA ASN A 61 23.46 -6.37 6.57
C ASN A 61 22.27 -5.44 6.38
N TYR A 62 21.91 -5.15 5.12
CA TYR A 62 20.84 -4.24 4.80
C TYR A 62 20.20 -4.63 3.46
N ASP A 63 18.92 -4.88 3.48
CA ASP A 63 18.10 -5.17 2.32
C ASP A 63 16.86 -4.28 2.34
N VAL A 64 16.77 -3.38 1.37
CA VAL A 64 15.65 -2.44 1.22
C VAL A 64 14.33 -3.18 0.94
N THR A 65 14.42 -4.36 0.32
CA THR A 65 13.22 -5.11 -0.06
C THR A 65 12.54 -5.77 1.14
N GLU A 66 13.26 -6.13 2.20
CA GLU A 66 12.68 -6.63 3.45
C GLU A 66 11.75 -5.58 4.08
N PHE A 67 12.20 -4.32 4.10
CA PHE A 67 11.37 -3.21 4.59
C PHE A 67 10.13 -2.99 3.70
N LEU A 68 10.28 -3.12 2.39
CA LEU A 68 9.16 -3.01 1.45
C LEU A 68 8.12 -4.11 1.69
N PHE A 69 8.54 -5.37 1.82
CA PHE A 69 7.62 -6.48 2.08
C PHE A 69 6.93 -6.36 3.45
N ALA A 70 7.67 -6.01 4.50
CA ALA A 70 7.09 -5.76 5.81
C ALA A 70 6.04 -4.62 5.77
N SER A 71 6.31 -3.56 5.00
CA SER A 71 5.36 -2.46 4.83
C SER A 71 4.10 -2.89 4.07
N ILE A 72 4.22 -3.73 3.04
CA ILE A 72 3.08 -4.29 2.32
C ILE A 72 2.22 -5.16 3.24
N GLU A 73 2.84 -6.02 4.03
CA GLU A 73 2.14 -6.87 5.00
C GLU A 73 1.38 -6.03 6.05
N GLU A 74 2.01 -4.99 6.57
CA GLU A 74 1.37 -4.05 7.51
C GLU A 74 0.17 -3.33 6.88
N VAL A 75 0.28 -2.90 5.61
CA VAL A 75 -0.83 -2.29 4.87
C VAL A 75 -1.99 -3.26 4.72
N ILE A 76 -1.73 -4.51 4.32
CA ILE A 76 -2.77 -5.54 4.16
C ILE A 76 -3.43 -5.83 5.51
N PHE A 77 -2.64 -5.98 6.56
CA PHE A 77 -3.14 -6.22 7.92
C PHE A 77 -4.02 -5.07 8.40
N THR A 78 -3.56 -3.83 8.23
CA THR A 78 -4.32 -2.62 8.59
C THR A 78 -5.62 -2.52 7.79
N LEU A 79 -5.59 -2.86 6.49
CA LEU A 79 -6.77 -2.90 5.64
C LEU A 79 -7.82 -3.88 6.18
N VAL A 80 -7.41 -5.10 6.51
CA VAL A 80 -8.33 -6.12 7.04
C VAL A 80 -8.94 -5.68 8.37
N ILE A 81 -8.13 -5.14 9.28
CA ILE A 81 -8.62 -4.63 10.57
C ILE A 81 -9.59 -3.46 10.36
N THR A 82 -9.25 -2.52 9.47
CA THR A 82 -10.12 -1.38 9.17
C THR A 82 -11.46 -1.84 8.61
N LEU A 83 -11.46 -2.79 7.68
CA LEU A 83 -12.71 -3.35 7.13
C LEU A 83 -13.56 -4.03 8.21
N LEU A 84 -12.94 -4.80 9.11
CA LEU A 84 -13.65 -5.44 10.22
C LEU A 84 -14.25 -4.42 11.20
N LEU A 85 -13.48 -3.37 11.52
CA LEU A 85 -13.93 -2.30 12.40
C LEU A 85 -15.10 -1.52 11.78
N VAL A 86 -14.99 -1.16 10.52
CA VAL A 86 -16.05 -0.49 9.76
C VAL A 86 -17.30 -1.36 9.73
N PHE A 87 -17.17 -2.65 9.41
CA PHE A 87 -18.28 -3.59 9.45
C PHE A 87 -18.98 -3.59 10.80
N LEU A 88 -18.21 -3.69 11.87
CA LEU A 88 -18.74 -3.73 13.23
C LEU A 88 -19.50 -2.42 13.56
N VAL A 89 -18.88 -1.27 13.30
CA VAL A 89 -19.48 0.04 13.57
C VAL A 89 -20.75 0.21 12.77
N VAL A 90 -20.71 0.03 11.45
CA VAL A 90 -21.87 0.20 10.57
C VAL A 90 -22.98 -0.78 10.94
N TYR A 91 -22.65 -2.03 11.27
CA TYR A 91 -23.63 -3.03 11.70
C TYR A 91 -24.32 -2.66 13.02
N VAL A 92 -23.58 -2.11 13.98
CA VAL A 92 -24.15 -1.65 15.26
C VAL A 92 -25.15 -0.50 15.05
N PHE A 93 -24.85 0.42 14.12
CA PHE A 93 -25.72 1.58 13.86
C PHE A 93 -26.92 1.23 12.98
N LEU A 94 -26.71 0.50 11.89
CA LEU A 94 -27.78 0.18 10.93
C LEU A 94 -28.61 -1.04 11.32
N GLN A 95 -28.07 -1.95 12.14
CA GLN A 95 -28.69 -3.22 12.56
C GLN A 95 -29.21 -4.07 11.38
N ASP A 96 -28.72 -3.80 10.16
CA ASP A 96 -29.06 -4.52 8.94
C ASP A 96 -27.79 -5.00 8.23
N PHE A 97 -27.65 -6.33 8.15
CA PHE A 97 -26.49 -6.99 7.54
C PHE A 97 -26.33 -6.65 6.06
N ARG A 98 -27.44 -6.52 5.33
CA ARG A 98 -27.39 -6.23 3.88
C ARG A 98 -26.84 -4.85 3.58
N SER A 99 -27.31 -3.86 4.33
CA SER A 99 -26.83 -2.47 4.20
C SER A 99 -25.39 -2.32 4.62
N THR A 100 -24.96 -3.06 5.64
CA THR A 100 -23.55 -3.08 6.10
C THR A 100 -22.61 -3.67 5.04
N LEU A 101 -23.11 -4.59 4.20
CA LEU A 101 -22.29 -5.21 3.16
C LEU A 101 -21.91 -4.24 2.04
N ILE A 102 -22.69 -3.18 1.82
CA ILE A 102 -22.45 -2.20 0.75
C ILE A 102 -21.09 -1.48 0.92
N PRO A 103 -20.79 -0.83 2.06
CA PRO A 103 -19.49 -0.23 2.29
C PRO A 103 -18.35 -1.25 2.25
N MET A 104 -18.58 -2.46 2.75
CA MET A 104 -17.57 -3.53 2.71
C MET A 104 -17.17 -3.93 1.30
N ILE A 105 -18.08 -3.93 0.35
CA ILE A 105 -17.79 -4.25 -1.06
C ILE A 105 -17.20 -3.04 -1.78
N ALA A 106 -17.61 -1.82 -1.42
CA ALA A 106 -17.13 -0.60 -2.04
C ALA A 106 -15.60 -0.44 -1.91
N VAL A 107 -15.02 -0.80 -0.77
CA VAL A 107 -13.57 -0.68 -0.53
C VAL A 107 -12.74 -1.58 -1.43
N PRO A 108 -12.95 -2.90 -1.51
CA PRO A 108 -12.22 -3.75 -2.45
C PRO A 108 -12.37 -3.31 -3.91
N VAL A 109 -13.56 -2.85 -4.30
CA VAL A 109 -13.81 -2.34 -5.67
C VAL A 109 -13.01 -1.08 -5.93
N ALA A 110 -12.99 -0.13 -5.00
CA ALA A 110 -12.19 1.09 -5.10
C ALA A 110 -10.68 0.79 -5.16
N LEU A 111 -10.20 -0.17 -4.37
CA LEU A 111 -8.81 -0.63 -4.40
C LEU A 111 -8.42 -1.22 -5.75
N ILE A 112 -9.22 -2.15 -6.27
CA ILE A 112 -8.98 -2.78 -7.57
C ILE A 112 -8.97 -1.71 -8.66
N GLY A 113 -9.92 -0.77 -8.62
CA GLY A 113 -9.96 0.38 -9.52
C GLY A 113 -8.68 1.23 -9.44
N THR A 114 -8.24 1.56 -8.23
CA THR A 114 -7.02 2.35 -8.01
C THR A 114 -5.77 1.63 -8.55
N PHE A 115 -5.60 0.33 -8.27
CA PHE A 115 -4.47 -0.43 -8.80
C PHE A 115 -4.52 -0.53 -10.33
N LEU A 116 -5.70 -0.65 -10.93
CA LEU A 116 -5.85 -0.64 -12.37
C LEU A 116 -5.39 0.70 -12.97
N PHE A 117 -5.78 1.84 -12.36
CA PHE A 117 -5.32 3.16 -12.79
C PHE A 117 -3.80 3.32 -12.63
N LEU A 118 -3.23 2.94 -11.49
CA LEU A 118 -1.79 2.97 -11.26
C LEU A 118 -1.04 2.16 -12.32
N TRP A 119 -1.55 1.00 -12.68
CA TRP A 119 -0.96 0.15 -13.72
C TRP A 119 -1.04 0.79 -15.12
N ILE A 120 -2.20 1.35 -15.50
CA ILE A 120 -2.40 2.01 -16.81
C ILE A 120 -1.45 3.20 -16.96
N PHE A 121 -1.26 4.00 -15.91
CA PHE A 121 -0.39 5.17 -15.93
C PHE A 121 1.09 4.84 -15.68
N GLY A 122 1.44 3.58 -15.46
CA GLY A 122 2.81 3.14 -15.26
C GLY A 122 3.41 3.56 -13.93
N PHE A 123 2.59 3.86 -12.92
CA PHE A 123 3.07 4.16 -11.58
C PHE A 123 3.61 2.90 -10.89
N SER A 124 4.75 3.02 -10.23
CA SER A 124 5.29 1.95 -9.41
C SER A 124 4.69 1.98 -8.00
N ILE A 125 4.40 0.79 -7.47
CA ILE A 125 3.98 0.65 -6.07
C ILE A 125 5.20 0.89 -5.18
N ASN A 126 5.11 1.87 -4.30
CA ASN A 126 6.11 2.21 -3.32
C ASN A 126 5.43 2.57 -1.99
N LEU A 127 6.22 2.77 -0.93
CA LEU A 127 5.71 3.04 0.41
C LEU A 127 4.79 4.28 0.46
N ARG A 128 5.09 5.32 -0.33
CA ARG A 128 4.26 6.53 -0.39
C ARG A 128 2.89 6.24 -0.99
N VAL A 129 2.87 5.49 -2.10
CA VAL A 129 1.62 5.06 -2.75
C VAL A 129 0.79 4.20 -1.81
N LEU A 130 1.41 3.27 -1.07
CA LEU A 130 0.73 2.42 -0.10
C LEU A 130 0.15 3.25 1.06
N SER A 131 0.90 4.20 1.60
CA SER A 131 0.42 5.09 2.66
C SER A 131 -0.73 6.00 2.19
N ALA A 132 -0.63 6.55 0.97
CA ALA A 132 -1.71 7.33 0.37
C ALA A 132 -2.96 6.48 0.12
N LEU A 133 -2.78 5.23 -0.25
CA LEU A 133 -3.87 4.27 -0.47
C LEU A 133 -4.63 3.96 0.82
N LEU A 134 -3.93 3.76 1.95
CA LEU A 134 -4.56 3.58 3.26
C LEU A 134 -5.44 4.78 3.63
N LEU A 135 -4.94 5.99 3.40
CA LEU A 135 -5.69 7.20 3.69
C LEU A 135 -6.89 7.37 2.76
N ALA A 136 -6.74 7.06 1.47
CA ALA A 136 -7.83 7.08 0.50
C ALA A 136 -8.94 6.08 0.85
N ILE A 137 -8.58 4.90 1.35
CA ILE A 137 -9.55 3.89 1.80
C ILE A 137 -10.43 4.44 2.93
N ALA A 138 -9.85 5.10 3.92
CA ALA A 138 -10.61 5.70 5.01
C ALA A 138 -11.67 6.69 4.49
N ILE A 139 -11.31 7.53 3.51
CA ILE A 139 -12.23 8.49 2.89
C ILE A 139 -13.34 7.79 2.10
N VAL A 140 -13.00 6.77 1.31
CA VAL A 140 -14.00 6.00 0.54
C VAL A 140 -15.00 5.30 1.44
N VAL A 141 -14.54 4.80 2.59
CA VAL A 141 -15.41 4.18 3.60
C VAL A 141 -16.39 5.19 4.17
N ASP A 142 -15.91 6.38 4.54
CA ASP A 142 -16.76 7.43 5.10
C ASP A 142 -17.83 7.88 4.10
N ASP A 143 -17.48 8.09 2.84
CA ASP A 143 -18.44 8.42 1.77
C ASP A 143 -19.47 7.30 1.57
N ALA A 144 -19.05 6.05 1.59
CA ALA A 144 -19.96 4.91 1.46
C ALA A 144 -20.94 4.79 2.64
N ILE A 145 -20.50 5.09 3.87
CA ILE A 145 -21.33 5.10 5.06
C ILE A 145 -22.41 6.19 4.95
N VAL A 146 -22.02 7.40 4.55
CA VAL A 146 -22.97 8.52 4.39
C VAL A 146 -24.06 8.19 3.36
N VAL A 147 -23.70 7.54 2.24
CA VAL A 147 -24.67 7.11 1.22
C VAL A 147 -25.67 6.10 1.79
N VAL A 148 -25.18 5.07 2.49
CA VAL A 148 -26.04 4.02 3.06
C VAL A 148 -26.95 4.59 4.12
N GLU A 149 -26.45 5.47 4.99
CA GLU A 149 -27.24 6.13 6.03
C GLU A 149 -28.34 7.00 5.44
N ALA A 150 -28.04 7.79 4.40
CA ALA A 150 -29.04 8.61 3.72
C ALA A 150 -30.16 7.77 3.08
N VAL A 151 -29.81 6.63 2.47
CA VAL A 151 -30.81 5.70 1.91
C VAL A 151 -31.66 5.07 3.02
N HIS A 152 -31.05 4.67 4.13
CA HIS A 152 -31.78 4.13 5.28
C HIS A 152 -32.77 5.17 5.86
N ALA A 153 -32.32 6.41 6.03
CA ALA A 153 -33.19 7.48 6.51
C ALA A 153 -34.41 7.68 5.60
N LYS A 154 -34.30 7.52 4.28
CA LYS A 154 -35.45 7.56 3.36
C LYS A 154 -36.37 6.35 3.52
N LEU A 155 -35.81 5.15 3.71
CA LEU A 155 -36.62 3.95 3.96
C LEU A 155 -37.42 4.07 5.26
N ASP A 156 -36.82 4.61 6.31
CA ASP A 156 -37.48 4.86 7.60
C ASP A 156 -38.61 5.92 7.49
N GLN A 157 -38.50 6.83 6.52
CA GLN A 157 -39.56 7.79 6.18
C GLN A 157 -40.75 7.14 5.44
N GLY A 158 -40.70 5.83 5.17
CA GLY A 158 -41.81 5.07 4.59
C GLY A 158 -41.74 4.84 3.09
N TYR A 159 -40.59 5.03 2.47
CA TYR A 159 -40.37 4.63 1.06
C TYR A 159 -40.54 3.12 0.90
N LYS A 160 -41.44 2.72 -0.01
CA LYS A 160 -41.72 1.29 -0.25
C LYS A 160 -40.69 0.59 -1.16
N SER A 161 -39.87 1.36 -1.85
CA SER A 161 -38.89 0.82 -2.79
C SER A 161 -37.49 1.36 -2.45
N ALA A 162 -36.54 0.45 -2.28
CA ALA A 162 -35.12 0.81 -2.09
C ALA A 162 -34.55 1.62 -3.27
N LEU A 163 -35.02 1.37 -4.49
CA LEU A 163 -34.60 2.12 -5.66
C LEU A 163 -34.99 3.60 -5.59
N THR A 164 -36.27 3.89 -5.26
CA THR A 164 -36.72 5.28 -5.14
C THR A 164 -36.08 5.98 -3.96
N ALA A 165 -35.94 5.31 -2.82
CA ALA A 165 -35.20 5.82 -1.68
C ALA A 165 -33.76 6.19 -2.02
N SER A 166 -33.06 5.32 -2.77
CA SER A 166 -31.67 5.58 -3.21
C SER A 166 -31.55 6.74 -4.17
N ILE A 167 -32.46 6.87 -5.14
CA ILE A 167 -32.48 7.99 -6.10
C ILE A 167 -32.69 9.31 -5.37
N ASP A 168 -33.67 9.38 -4.47
CA ASP A 168 -33.95 10.59 -3.74
C ASP A 168 -32.85 10.96 -2.73
N ALA A 169 -32.28 9.97 -2.03
CA ALA A 169 -31.15 10.18 -1.16
C ALA A 169 -29.94 10.74 -1.96
N MET A 170 -29.62 10.14 -3.10
CA MET A 170 -28.50 10.60 -3.93
C MET A 170 -28.74 12.00 -4.50
N ASN A 171 -29.96 12.36 -4.87
CA ASN A 171 -30.27 13.72 -5.31
C ASN A 171 -30.01 14.76 -4.21
N GLU A 172 -30.19 14.37 -2.95
CA GLU A 172 -30.02 15.27 -1.80
C GLU A 172 -28.52 15.41 -1.42
N ILE A 173 -27.77 14.30 -1.41
CA ILE A 173 -26.39 14.28 -0.88
C ILE A 173 -25.30 14.34 -1.96
N SER A 174 -25.61 14.11 -3.24
CA SER A 174 -24.58 14.05 -4.31
C SER A 174 -23.72 15.30 -4.41
N GLY A 175 -24.32 16.49 -4.22
CA GLY A 175 -23.57 17.75 -4.20
C GLY A 175 -22.55 17.82 -3.08
N ALA A 176 -22.88 17.31 -1.90
CA ALA A 176 -21.99 17.26 -0.75
C ALA A 176 -20.84 16.28 -1.00
N ILE A 177 -21.12 15.06 -1.48
CA ILE A 177 -20.12 14.03 -1.78
C ILE A 177 -19.14 14.52 -2.85
N ILE A 178 -19.64 15.09 -3.96
CA ILE A 178 -18.77 15.64 -5.01
C ILE A 178 -17.88 16.75 -4.44
N SER A 179 -18.43 17.63 -3.60
CA SER A 179 -17.66 18.71 -2.99
C SER A 179 -16.57 18.19 -2.06
N ILE A 180 -16.85 17.18 -1.23
CA ILE A 180 -15.89 16.55 -0.33
C ILE A 180 -14.78 15.90 -1.15
N THR A 181 -15.12 15.11 -2.17
CA THR A 181 -14.15 14.43 -3.05
C THR A 181 -13.25 15.43 -3.78
N LEU A 182 -13.81 16.55 -4.27
CA LEU A 182 -13.03 17.62 -4.91
C LEU A 182 -12.07 18.31 -3.94
N VAL A 183 -12.53 18.61 -2.72
CA VAL A 183 -11.69 19.24 -1.68
C VAL A 183 -10.55 18.29 -1.31
N MET A 184 -10.83 17.02 -1.07
CA MET A 184 -9.80 16.02 -0.77
C MET A 184 -8.80 15.89 -1.92
N SER A 185 -9.28 15.79 -3.16
CA SER A 185 -8.40 15.75 -4.33
C SER A 185 -7.50 16.99 -4.44
N ALA A 186 -8.04 18.17 -4.17
CA ALA A 186 -7.28 19.42 -4.18
C ALA A 186 -6.20 19.49 -3.09
N VAL A 187 -6.40 18.81 -1.96
CA VAL A 187 -5.40 18.71 -0.87
C VAL A 187 -4.30 17.71 -1.23
N PHE A 188 -4.65 16.55 -1.84
CA PHE A 188 -3.69 15.49 -2.09
C PHE A 188 -2.85 15.69 -3.36
N VAL A 189 -3.41 16.27 -4.43
CA VAL A 189 -2.68 16.51 -5.69
C VAL A 189 -1.40 17.32 -5.53
N PRO A 190 -1.33 18.40 -4.71
CA PRO A 190 -0.09 19.15 -4.51
C PRO A 190 0.96 18.42 -3.66
N VAL A 191 0.56 17.35 -2.93
CA VAL A 191 1.46 16.61 -2.02
C VAL A 191 2.07 15.39 -2.72
N SER A 192 1.53 14.95 -3.84
CA SER A 192 2.01 13.83 -4.65
C SER A 192 3.14 14.24 -5.58
#